data_821f91a804b943e28be173aca564ccbe
#
_entry.id   821f91a804b943e28be173aca564ccbe
#
_cell.length_a   1.000
_cell.length_b   1.000
_cell.length_c   1.000
_cell.angle_alpha   90.00
_cell.angle_beta   90.00
_cell.angle_gamma   90.00
#
_symmetry.space_group_name_H-M   'P 1'
#
loop_
_entity.id
_entity.type
_entity.pdbx_description
1 polymer ?
#
loop_
_entity_poly.entity_id
_entity_poly.type
_entity_poly.pdbx_seq_one_letter_code
_entity_poly.pdbx_strand_id
1 'polypeptide(L)'
;MSNAIGRQDKDTLKALFGRDKPIIGVVHLLPLPGSPRYDDEGVEAIYERGLSDARAYLAGGCDALIVENHGDVPFSKPDQIGHETAAHMAVIADRIRRELGRPIGINVLANAAIPALAIASASSASFIRVNQWANAYVANEGFVEGESARAMRYRAQLRAKGIRIFADAHVKHGAHAIVADRPVEEQVKDLVFFDADVVIATGQRTGHAADLGYIRMIKEAASLPTLVGSGVTHENANDILSVADGVIIASALKYDGVWWNAVDPDRVKRFIAGLGR
;
A
#
# COMPACT_ATOMS: atom_id res chain seq x y z
N MET A 1 -8.25 -34.51 -6.97
CA MET A 1 -8.94 -33.24 -6.68
C MET A 1 -7.97 -32.43 -5.83
N SER A 2 -7.24 -31.49 -6.43
CA SER A 2 -6.30 -30.64 -5.71
C SER A 2 -7.10 -29.56 -4.99
N ASN A 3 -7.27 -29.70 -3.68
CA ASN A 3 -7.75 -28.62 -2.81
C ASN A 3 -6.64 -27.57 -2.68
N ALA A 4 -6.53 -26.70 -3.66
CA ALA A 4 -5.73 -25.49 -3.51
C ALA A 4 -6.52 -24.51 -2.62
N ILE A 5 -6.36 -24.65 -1.31
CA ILE A 5 -6.67 -23.60 -0.36
C ILE A 5 -5.60 -22.52 -0.61
N GLY A 6 -6.03 -21.35 -1.11
CA GLY A 6 -5.17 -20.22 -1.47
C GLY A 6 -4.62 -20.30 -2.91
N ARG A 7 -4.91 -19.29 -3.71
CA ARG A 7 -4.25 -19.06 -4.99
C ARG A 7 -2.84 -18.52 -4.73
N GLN A 8 -1.87 -19.41 -4.57
CA GLN A 8 -0.45 -19.02 -4.54
C GLN A 8 0.01 -18.74 -5.98
N ASP A 9 -0.30 -17.56 -6.47
CA ASP A 9 0.13 -17.11 -7.80
C ASP A 9 1.42 -16.29 -7.65
N LYS A 10 2.55 -16.96 -7.84
CA LYS A 10 3.88 -16.33 -7.79
C LYS A 10 4.08 -15.30 -8.89
N ASP A 11 3.27 -15.34 -9.94
CA ASP A 11 3.32 -14.43 -11.08
C ASP A 11 2.42 -13.20 -10.91
N THR A 12 1.81 -13.01 -9.73
CA THR A 12 0.90 -11.90 -9.45
C THR A 12 1.49 -10.54 -9.82
N LEU A 13 2.75 -10.26 -9.47
CA LEU A 13 3.38 -8.97 -9.79
C LEU A 13 3.58 -8.79 -11.29
N LYS A 14 4.04 -9.82 -11.98
CA LYS A 14 4.22 -9.78 -13.42
C LYS A 14 2.89 -9.63 -14.16
N ALA A 15 1.85 -10.31 -13.69
CA ALA A 15 0.50 -10.20 -14.25
C ALA A 15 -0.10 -8.80 -14.06
N LEU A 16 0.14 -8.15 -12.90
CA LEU A 16 -0.37 -6.81 -12.60
C LEU A 16 0.44 -5.70 -13.27
N PHE A 17 1.76 -5.80 -13.27
CA PHE A 17 2.65 -4.68 -13.58
C PHE A 17 3.50 -4.90 -14.85
N GLY A 18 3.43 -6.08 -15.45
CA GLY A 18 4.27 -6.46 -16.59
C GLY A 18 5.76 -6.62 -16.24
N ARG A 19 6.09 -6.65 -14.94
CA ARG A 19 7.46 -6.71 -14.41
C ARG A 19 7.55 -7.61 -13.18
N ASP A 20 8.72 -8.22 -12.98
CA ASP A 20 8.99 -9.09 -11.83
C ASP A 20 9.31 -8.29 -10.55
N LYS A 21 9.89 -7.08 -10.69
CA LYS A 21 10.27 -6.21 -9.56
C LYS A 21 9.71 -4.79 -9.76
N PRO A 22 8.41 -4.56 -9.54
CA PRO A 22 7.80 -3.26 -9.74
C PRO A 22 8.28 -2.22 -8.72
N ILE A 23 8.36 -0.97 -9.17
CA ILE A 23 8.52 0.21 -8.33
C ILE A 23 7.16 0.91 -8.25
N ILE A 24 6.58 0.95 -7.06
CA ILE A 24 5.25 1.48 -6.83
C ILE A 24 5.37 2.81 -6.05
N GLY A 25 4.97 3.92 -6.68
CA GLY A 25 4.92 5.23 -6.02
C GLY A 25 3.66 5.37 -5.15
N VAL A 26 3.72 6.16 -4.08
CA VAL A 26 2.53 6.42 -3.24
C VAL A 26 2.12 7.88 -3.36
N VAL A 27 0.93 8.11 -3.91
CA VAL A 27 0.27 9.41 -3.96
C VAL A 27 -0.41 9.64 -2.61
N HIS A 28 0.20 10.44 -1.75
CA HIS A 28 -0.39 10.91 -0.51
C HIS A 28 -1.34 12.07 -0.82
N LEU A 29 -2.64 11.84 -0.65
CA LEU A 29 -3.62 12.91 -0.84
C LEU A 29 -3.47 13.97 0.26
N LEU A 30 -3.82 15.20 -0.09
CA LEU A 30 -4.06 16.26 0.89
C LEU A 30 -5.25 15.87 1.78
N PRO A 31 -5.43 16.50 2.95
CA PRO A 31 -6.57 16.21 3.82
C PRO A 31 -7.89 16.28 3.06
N LEU A 32 -8.69 15.20 3.18
CA LEU A 32 -9.99 15.10 2.51
C LEU A 32 -11.10 15.79 3.34
N PRO A 33 -12.20 16.21 2.72
CA PRO A 33 -13.41 16.65 3.47
C PRO A 33 -13.79 15.61 4.51
N GLY A 34 -14.06 16.07 5.74
CA GLY A 34 -14.29 15.20 6.92
C GLY A 34 -13.02 14.98 7.77
N SER A 35 -11.83 15.20 7.22
CA SER A 35 -10.59 15.19 7.98
C SER A 35 -10.45 16.47 8.83
N PRO A 36 -9.91 16.39 10.06
CA PRO A 36 -9.67 17.56 10.90
C PRO A 36 -8.71 18.60 10.31
N ARG A 37 -7.91 18.21 9.33
CA ARG A 37 -6.94 19.08 8.65
C ARG A 37 -7.41 19.57 7.28
N TYR A 38 -8.63 19.26 6.89
CA TYR A 38 -9.21 19.82 5.68
C TYR A 38 -9.45 21.31 5.87
N ASP A 39 -8.96 22.14 4.97
CA ASP A 39 -8.84 23.57 5.13
C ASP A 39 -9.55 24.38 4.02
N ASP A 40 -10.67 23.91 3.54
CA ASP A 40 -11.56 24.57 2.60
C ASP A 40 -10.93 25.08 1.27
N GLU A 41 -9.72 24.62 0.90
CA GLU A 41 -9.12 24.93 -0.41
C GLU A 41 -9.92 24.37 -1.58
N GLY A 42 -10.94 23.58 -1.27
CA GLY A 42 -11.79 22.91 -2.24
C GLY A 42 -11.24 21.59 -2.73
N VAL A 43 -12.15 20.69 -3.06
CA VAL A 43 -11.79 19.31 -3.47
C VAL A 43 -10.98 19.24 -4.76
N GLU A 44 -11.15 20.23 -5.66
CA GLU A 44 -10.40 20.24 -6.92
C GLU A 44 -8.89 20.45 -6.69
N ALA A 45 -8.48 21.25 -5.71
CA ALA A 45 -7.08 21.42 -5.35
C ALA A 45 -6.47 20.08 -4.87
N ILE A 46 -7.22 19.28 -4.11
CA ILE A 46 -6.79 17.95 -3.67
C ILE A 46 -6.59 17.03 -4.89
N TYR A 47 -7.53 17.05 -5.82
CA TYR A 47 -7.49 16.21 -7.02
C TYR A 47 -6.33 16.58 -7.94
N GLU A 48 -6.13 17.87 -8.20
CA GLU A 48 -5.02 18.34 -9.02
C GLU A 48 -3.67 18.05 -8.40
N ARG A 49 -3.54 18.17 -7.07
CA ARG A 49 -2.32 17.77 -6.38
C ARG A 49 -2.07 16.27 -6.53
N GLY A 50 -3.08 15.43 -6.33
CA GLY A 50 -2.96 13.98 -6.50
C GLY A 50 -2.57 13.59 -7.92
N LEU A 51 -3.18 14.22 -8.94
CA LEU A 51 -2.83 14.01 -10.34
C LEU A 51 -1.41 14.46 -10.67
N SER A 52 -0.98 15.62 -10.16
CA SER A 52 0.38 16.14 -10.36
C SER A 52 1.43 15.18 -9.79
N ASP A 53 1.23 14.70 -8.57
CA ASP A 53 2.12 13.72 -7.93
C ASP A 53 2.14 12.39 -8.72
N ALA A 54 0.99 11.93 -9.19
CA ALA A 54 0.88 10.72 -10.01
C ALA A 54 1.64 10.85 -11.35
N ARG A 55 1.48 11.98 -12.05
CA ARG A 55 2.23 12.28 -13.28
C ARG A 55 3.74 12.26 -13.04
N ALA A 56 4.20 12.88 -11.95
CA ALA A 56 5.61 12.94 -11.61
C ALA A 56 6.22 11.54 -11.37
N TYR A 57 5.52 10.69 -10.63
CA TYR A 57 5.96 9.30 -10.43
C TYR A 57 6.09 8.53 -11.74
N LEU A 58 5.05 8.56 -12.59
CA LEU A 58 5.04 7.76 -13.82
C LEU A 58 5.98 8.31 -14.89
N ALA A 59 6.07 9.63 -15.03
CA ALA A 59 7.04 10.28 -15.92
C ALA A 59 8.48 10.00 -15.48
N GLY A 60 8.73 9.79 -14.19
CA GLY A 60 10.02 9.40 -13.65
C GLY A 60 10.34 7.91 -13.80
N GLY A 61 9.37 7.05 -14.17
CA GLY A 61 9.59 5.63 -14.46
C GLY A 61 9.07 4.65 -13.40
N CYS A 62 8.21 5.08 -12.46
CA CYS A 62 7.48 4.14 -11.60
C CYS A 62 6.53 3.27 -12.45
N ASP A 63 6.33 2.02 -12.05
CA ASP A 63 5.54 1.03 -12.79
C ASP A 63 4.04 1.11 -12.43
N ALA A 64 3.73 1.53 -11.20
CA ALA A 64 2.37 1.61 -10.65
C ALA A 64 2.29 2.63 -9.52
N LEU A 65 1.07 2.89 -9.05
CA LEU A 65 0.81 3.84 -7.96
C LEU A 65 -0.11 3.22 -6.89
N ILE A 66 0.02 3.72 -5.66
CA ILE A 66 -0.99 3.59 -4.60
C ILE A 66 -1.55 4.97 -4.32
N VAL A 67 -2.87 5.11 -4.28
CA VAL A 67 -3.56 6.32 -3.81
C VAL A 67 -3.91 6.12 -2.34
N GLU A 68 -3.46 7.05 -1.49
CA GLU A 68 -3.53 6.91 -0.03
C GLU A 68 -3.99 8.22 0.62
N ASN A 69 -4.94 8.15 1.55
CA ASN A 69 -5.44 9.30 2.31
C ASN A 69 -4.50 9.73 3.46
N HIS A 70 -3.22 9.80 3.20
CA HIS A 70 -2.20 10.07 4.24
C HIS A 70 -2.32 11.46 4.89
N GLY A 71 -3.02 12.41 4.26
CA GLY A 71 -3.31 13.73 4.81
C GLY A 71 -4.37 13.74 5.92
N ASP A 72 -5.18 12.69 6.05
CA ASP A 72 -6.31 12.63 6.99
C ASP A 72 -5.89 12.41 8.46
N VAL A 73 -4.77 13.01 8.87
CA VAL A 73 -4.23 12.89 10.24
C VAL A 73 -5.03 13.78 11.22
N PRO A 74 -5.40 13.26 12.40
CA PRO A 74 -5.21 11.90 12.91
C PRO A 74 -6.15 10.89 12.25
N PHE A 75 -5.64 9.66 11.99
CA PHE A 75 -6.44 8.64 11.33
C PHE A 75 -7.53 8.08 12.26
N SER A 76 -8.66 7.70 11.65
CA SER A 76 -9.76 7.02 12.34
C SER A 76 -9.66 5.50 12.19
N LYS A 77 -10.31 4.76 13.09
CA LYS A 77 -10.49 3.30 12.94
C LYS A 77 -11.33 2.98 11.71
N PRO A 78 -11.22 1.76 11.14
CA PRO A 78 -11.91 1.37 9.89
C PRO A 78 -13.42 1.62 9.89
N ASP A 79 -14.08 1.39 11.01
CA ASP A 79 -15.54 1.55 11.19
C ASP A 79 -15.99 3.00 11.47
N GLN A 80 -15.04 3.90 11.67
CA GLN A 80 -15.27 5.33 11.91
C GLN A 80 -14.97 6.21 10.68
N ILE A 81 -14.49 5.61 9.59
CA ILE A 81 -14.22 6.33 8.34
C ILE A 81 -15.55 6.65 7.65
N GLY A 82 -15.74 7.93 7.35
CA GLY A 82 -16.96 8.41 6.71
C GLY A 82 -17.04 8.04 5.22
N HIS A 83 -18.24 8.15 4.67
CA HIS A 83 -18.49 7.88 3.25
C HIS A 83 -17.81 8.91 2.34
N GLU A 84 -17.58 10.12 2.83
CA GLU A 84 -16.87 11.21 2.14
C GLU A 84 -15.45 10.79 1.75
N THR A 85 -14.70 10.16 2.64
CA THR A 85 -13.36 9.64 2.33
C THR A 85 -13.40 8.69 1.14
N ALA A 86 -14.30 7.70 1.16
CA ALA A 86 -14.43 6.74 0.06
C ALA A 86 -14.88 7.42 -1.24
N ALA A 87 -15.81 8.37 -1.18
CA ALA A 87 -16.31 9.09 -2.35
C ALA A 87 -15.20 9.92 -3.03
N HIS A 88 -14.46 10.72 -2.27
CA HIS A 88 -13.37 11.55 -2.81
C HIS A 88 -12.21 10.70 -3.34
N MET A 89 -11.82 9.67 -2.61
CA MET A 89 -10.77 8.75 -3.06
C MET A 89 -11.15 8.00 -4.35
N ALA A 90 -12.43 7.63 -4.51
CA ALA A 90 -12.88 6.97 -5.75
C ALA A 90 -12.79 7.90 -6.96
N VAL A 91 -13.15 9.17 -6.80
CA VAL A 91 -13.07 10.17 -7.88
C VAL A 91 -11.62 10.39 -8.32
N ILE A 92 -10.71 10.64 -7.38
CA ILE A 92 -9.31 10.90 -7.74
C ILE A 92 -8.61 9.64 -8.28
N ALA A 93 -8.90 8.48 -7.71
CA ALA A 93 -8.35 7.21 -8.21
C ALA A 93 -8.80 6.93 -9.66
N ASP A 94 -10.08 7.14 -10.00
CA ASP A 94 -10.57 6.98 -11.37
C ASP A 94 -9.94 8.01 -12.33
N ARG A 95 -9.80 9.29 -11.91
CA ARG A 95 -9.09 10.32 -12.69
C ARG A 95 -7.65 9.90 -13.00
N ILE A 96 -6.88 9.50 -11.98
CA ILE A 96 -5.49 9.04 -12.13
C ILE A 96 -5.42 7.85 -13.09
N ARG A 97 -6.26 6.83 -12.90
CA ARG A 97 -6.26 5.63 -13.73
C ARG A 97 -6.59 5.93 -15.20
N ARG A 98 -7.61 6.75 -15.45
CA ARG A 98 -8.04 7.10 -16.81
C ARG A 98 -7.00 7.92 -17.56
N GLU A 99 -6.39 8.86 -16.87
CA GLU A 99 -5.41 9.74 -17.50
C GLU A 99 -4.10 9.04 -17.78
N LEU A 100 -3.63 8.20 -16.84
CA LEU A 100 -2.28 7.67 -16.88
C LEU A 100 -2.19 6.23 -17.39
N GLY A 101 -3.32 5.50 -17.43
CA GLY A 101 -3.40 4.16 -18.04
C GLY A 101 -2.49 3.12 -17.35
N ARG A 102 -2.17 3.31 -16.08
CA ARG A 102 -1.30 2.42 -15.30
C ARG A 102 -2.06 1.73 -14.18
N PRO A 103 -1.61 0.54 -13.73
CA PRO A 103 -2.19 -0.10 -12.56
C PRO A 103 -2.11 0.81 -11.34
N ILE A 104 -3.22 0.93 -10.62
CA ILE A 104 -3.28 1.63 -9.35
C ILE A 104 -3.77 0.72 -8.24
N GLY A 105 -3.33 0.98 -7.03
CA GLY A 105 -3.82 0.40 -5.78
C GLY A 105 -4.42 1.45 -4.87
N ILE A 106 -5.16 1.00 -3.88
CA ILE A 106 -5.82 1.85 -2.88
C ILE A 106 -5.36 1.45 -1.49
N ASN A 107 -4.98 2.43 -0.67
CA ASN A 107 -4.78 2.25 0.76
C ASN A 107 -5.61 3.27 1.52
N VAL A 108 -6.46 2.84 2.44
CA VAL A 108 -7.28 3.74 3.27
C VAL A 108 -6.86 3.58 4.72
N LEU A 109 -6.28 4.63 5.25
CA LEU A 109 -5.78 4.72 6.63
C LEU A 109 -6.90 5.14 7.60
N ALA A 110 -6.93 4.51 8.79
CA ALA A 110 -6.08 3.37 9.11
C ALA A 110 -6.81 2.05 8.89
N ASN A 111 -6.15 1.13 8.17
CA ASN A 111 -6.59 -0.27 7.99
C ASN A 111 -8.01 -0.49 7.40
N ALA A 112 -8.57 0.46 6.66
CA ALA A 112 -9.95 0.41 6.21
C ALA A 112 -10.11 -0.39 4.89
N ALA A 113 -10.02 -1.71 4.99
CA ALA A 113 -10.09 -2.61 3.83
C ALA A 113 -11.44 -2.57 3.10
N ILE A 114 -12.56 -2.35 3.82
CA ILE A 114 -13.89 -2.26 3.20
C ILE A 114 -14.02 -1.02 2.31
N PRO A 115 -13.76 0.21 2.79
CA PRO A 115 -13.70 1.39 1.92
C PRO A 115 -12.69 1.22 0.78
N ALA A 116 -11.49 0.65 1.04
CA ALA A 116 -10.49 0.44 0.00
C ALA A 116 -10.99 -0.47 -1.14
N LEU A 117 -11.70 -1.55 -0.83
CA LEU A 117 -12.34 -2.41 -1.83
C LEU A 117 -13.46 -1.71 -2.60
N ALA A 118 -14.27 -0.88 -1.92
CA ALA A 118 -15.31 -0.09 -2.57
C ALA A 118 -14.71 0.88 -3.59
N ILE A 119 -13.68 1.64 -3.17
CA ILE A 119 -12.94 2.57 -4.02
C ILE A 119 -12.30 1.82 -5.20
N ALA A 120 -11.62 0.71 -4.93
CA ALA A 120 -10.95 -0.07 -5.96
C ALA A 120 -11.94 -0.64 -6.99
N SER A 121 -13.10 -1.09 -6.53
CA SER A 121 -14.18 -1.54 -7.43
C SER A 121 -14.73 -0.41 -8.29
N ALA A 122 -14.98 0.76 -7.71
CA ALA A 122 -15.54 1.93 -8.41
C ALA A 122 -14.54 2.54 -9.41
N SER A 123 -13.26 2.60 -9.06
CA SER A 123 -12.20 3.19 -9.90
C SER A 123 -11.50 2.18 -10.81
N SER A 124 -11.88 0.89 -10.76
CA SER A 124 -11.16 -0.20 -11.46
C SER A 124 -9.68 -0.29 -11.08
N ALA A 125 -9.37 -0.03 -9.81
CA ALA A 125 -8.02 -0.27 -9.28
C ALA A 125 -7.72 -1.77 -9.21
N SER A 126 -6.45 -2.12 -9.34
CA SER A 126 -6.01 -3.51 -9.50
C SER A 126 -5.77 -4.23 -8.17
N PHE A 127 -5.50 -3.48 -7.11
CA PHE A 127 -5.21 -4.03 -5.78
C PHE A 127 -5.57 -3.06 -4.66
N ILE A 128 -5.64 -3.58 -3.44
CA ILE A 128 -5.65 -2.77 -2.21
C ILE A 128 -4.44 -3.12 -1.35
N ARG A 129 -3.94 -2.15 -0.57
CA ARG A 129 -3.00 -2.39 0.53
C ARG A 129 -3.76 -2.34 1.85
N VAL A 130 -3.48 -3.28 2.74
CA VAL A 130 -4.10 -3.40 4.07
C VAL A 130 -3.01 -3.53 5.12
N ASN A 131 -3.06 -2.67 6.15
CA ASN A 131 -2.02 -2.59 7.17
C ASN A 131 -2.09 -3.74 8.18
N GLN A 132 -3.29 -4.21 8.52
CA GLN A 132 -3.51 -5.39 9.36
C GLN A 132 -4.54 -6.29 8.72
N TRP A 133 -4.08 -7.38 8.11
CA TRP A 133 -4.93 -8.33 7.41
C TRP A 133 -5.43 -9.44 8.32
N ALA A 134 -4.55 -10.01 9.15
CA ALA A 134 -4.82 -11.04 10.14
C ALA A 134 -4.24 -10.63 11.49
N ASN A 135 -4.69 -11.26 12.58
CA ASN A 135 -4.27 -10.93 13.95
C ASN A 135 -4.69 -9.50 14.39
N ALA A 136 -3.95 -8.89 15.32
CA ALA A 136 -4.23 -7.55 15.83
C ALA A 136 -2.95 -6.87 16.35
N TYR A 137 -2.97 -5.55 16.47
CA TYR A 137 -1.93 -4.76 17.11
C TYR A 137 -2.53 -3.49 17.74
N VAL A 138 -1.74 -2.76 18.53
CA VAL A 138 -2.13 -1.47 19.08
C VAL A 138 -1.37 -0.37 18.38
N ALA A 139 -2.09 0.52 17.68
CA ALA A 139 -1.57 1.67 16.96
C ALA A 139 -1.97 3.00 17.63
N ASN A 140 -1.69 4.11 16.97
CA ASN A 140 -2.11 5.44 17.43
C ASN A 140 -3.63 5.55 17.54
N GLU A 141 -4.35 4.85 16.67
CA GLU A 141 -5.83 4.76 16.62
C GLU A 141 -6.40 3.84 17.71
N GLY A 142 -5.54 3.18 18.49
CA GLY A 142 -5.89 2.18 19.48
C GLY A 142 -5.79 0.76 18.95
N PHE A 143 -6.69 -0.12 19.40
CA PHE A 143 -6.68 -1.52 18.99
C PHE A 143 -7.16 -1.68 17.55
N VAL A 144 -6.34 -2.30 16.71
CA VAL A 144 -6.61 -2.55 15.28
C VAL A 144 -6.60 -4.05 15.02
N GLU A 145 -7.69 -4.54 14.46
CA GLU A 145 -7.92 -5.96 14.17
C GLU A 145 -7.79 -6.26 12.68
N GLY A 146 -7.50 -7.52 12.37
CA GLY A 146 -7.39 -8.02 11.00
C GLY A 146 -8.74 -7.97 10.28
N GLU A 147 -8.76 -7.35 9.12
CA GLU A 147 -9.97 -7.14 8.30
C GLU A 147 -10.27 -8.27 7.30
N SER A 148 -9.43 -9.30 7.20
CA SER A 148 -9.49 -10.32 6.14
C SER A 148 -10.87 -10.95 5.96
N ALA A 149 -11.50 -11.40 7.05
CA ALA A 149 -12.77 -12.11 6.98
C ALA A 149 -13.91 -11.23 6.43
N ARG A 150 -13.98 -9.97 6.85
CA ARG A 150 -14.97 -9.00 6.37
C ARG A 150 -14.67 -8.58 4.93
N ALA A 151 -13.42 -8.25 4.66
CA ALA A 151 -12.96 -7.79 3.36
C ALA A 151 -13.16 -8.84 2.27
N MET A 152 -12.84 -10.12 2.52
CA MET A 152 -13.02 -11.18 1.54
C MET A 152 -14.50 -11.45 1.22
N ARG A 153 -15.39 -11.37 2.22
CA ARG A 153 -16.85 -11.45 2.00
C ARG A 153 -17.36 -10.26 1.19
N TYR A 154 -16.89 -9.06 1.51
CA TYR A 154 -17.27 -7.86 0.79
C TYR A 154 -16.76 -7.88 -0.67
N ARG A 155 -15.51 -8.30 -0.90
CA ARG A 155 -14.94 -8.52 -2.24
C ARG A 155 -15.79 -9.50 -3.06
N ALA A 156 -16.25 -10.59 -2.43
CA ALA A 156 -17.13 -11.57 -3.08
C ALA A 156 -18.51 -10.97 -3.42
N GLN A 157 -19.09 -10.21 -2.50
CA GLN A 157 -20.36 -9.51 -2.70
C GLN A 157 -20.28 -8.52 -3.88
N LEU A 158 -19.20 -7.77 -3.99
CA LEU A 158 -18.92 -6.86 -5.11
C LEU A 158 -18.60 -7.60 -6.42
N ARG A 159 -18.43 -8.94 -6.39
CA ARG A 159 -17.91 -9.75 -7.51
C ARG A 159 -16.55 -9.26 -8.03
N ALA A 160 -15.75 -8.67 -7.17
CA ALA A 160 -14.49 -7.99 -7.47
C ALA A 160 -13.27 -8.90 -7.24
N LYS A 161 -13.33 -10.18 -7.64
CA LYS A 161 -12.26 -11.19 -7.44
C LYS A 161 -10.94 -10.82 -8.13
N GLY A 162 -10.96 -9.90 -9.07
CA GLY A 162 -9.77 -9.39 -9.76
C GLY A 162 -8.94 -8.42 -8.91
N ILE A 163 -9.51 -7.81 -7.86
CA ILE A 163 -8.78 -6.90 -6.96
C ILE A 163 -7.88 -7.75 -6.06
N ARG A 164 -6.56 -7.52 -6.13
CA ARG A 164 -5.56 -8.24 -5.35
C ARG A 164 -5.39 -7.62 -3.96
N ILE A 165 -5.02 -8.46 -2.99
CA ILE A 165 -4.80 -8.08 -1.60
C ILE A 165 -3.30 -8.03 -1.31
N PHE A 166 -2.79 -6.83 -1.02
CA PHE A 166 -1.42 -6.61 -0.58
C PHE A 166 -1.47 -6.35 0.92
N ALA A 167 -0.95 -7.28 1.72
CA ALA A 167 -1.05 -7.26 3.18
C ALA A 167 0.29 -6.94 3.83
N ASP A 168 0.33 -5.93 4.72
CA ASP A 168 1.52 -5.65 5.52
C ASP A 168 1.74 -6.79 6.52
N ALA A 169 3.00 -7.24 6.62
CA ALA A 169 3.46 -8.15 7.64
C ALA A 169 4.10 -7.35 8.78
N HIS A 170 3.55 -7.48 9.98
CA HIS A 170 4.07 -6.83 11.19
C HIS A 170 4.28 -5.32 10.98
N VAL A 171 3.19 -4.62 10.70
CA VAL A 171 3.19 -3.21 10.26
C VAL A 171 3.90 -2.30 11.25
N LYS A 172 4.60 -1.31 10.73
CA LYS A 172 5.27 -0.25 11.51
C LYS A 172 4.27 0.62 12.31
N HIS A 173 4.78 1.41 13.26
CA HIS A 173 4.04 2.37 14.09
C HIS A 173 3.04 1.74 15.06
N GLY A 174 3.16 0.45 15.33
CA GLY A 174 2.30 -0.24 16.28
C GLY A 174 3.06 -1.09 17.29
N ALA A 175 2.39 -1.39 18.39
CA ALA A 175 2.85 -2.34 19.40
C ALA A 175 2.23 -3.70 19.13
N HIS A 176 3.07 -4.69 18.83
CA HIS A 176 2.65 -6.06 18.53
C HIS A 176 2.73 -6.99 19.74
N ALA A 177 2.79 -6.43 20.95
CA ALA A 177 2.93 -7.20 22.20
C ALA A 177 1.81 -8.23 22.39
N ILE A 178 0.62 -7.95 21.89
CA ILE A 178 -0.55 -8.84 22.01
C ILE A 178 -0.39 -10.16 21.23
N VAL A 179 0.52 -10.22 20.28
CA VAL A 179 0.80 -11.41 19.46
C VAL A 179 2.27 -11.85 19.56
N ALA A 180 3.00 -11.31 20.53
CA ALA A 180 4.44 -11.54 20.67
C ALA A 180 4.81 -12.98 21.12
N ASP A 181 3.85 -13.76 21.58
CA ASP A 181 3.98 -15.20 21.84
C ASP A 181 4.02 -16.05 20.56
N ARG A 182 3.72 -15.46 19.41
CA ARG A 182 3.82 -16.12 18.09
C ARG A 182 4.95 -15.52 17.28
N PRO A 183 5.85 -16.34 16.70
CA PRO A 183 6.89 -15.86 15.79
C PRO A 183 6.30 -15.08 14.62
N VAL A 184 7.06 -14.12 14.10
CA VAL A 184 6.62 -13.31 12.95
C VAL A 184 6.36 -14.18 11.72
N GLU A 185 7.12 -15.25 11.54
CA GLU A 185 6.95 -16.24 10.47
C GLU A 185 5.56 -16.89 10.50
N GLU A 186 5.05 -17.23 11.70
CA GLU A 186 3.70 -17.78 11.84
C GLU A 186 2.62 -16.73 11.56
N GLN A 187 2.84 -15.48 11.98
CA GLN A 187 1.94 -14.38 11.65
C GLN A 187 1.90 -14.11 10.13
N VAL A 188 3.03 -14.24 9.45
CA VAL A 188 3.11 -14.13 7.97
C VAL A 188 2.33 -15.27 7.29
N LYS A 189 2.42 -16.50 7.80
CA LYS A 189 1.61 -17.63 7.28
C LYS A 189 0.11 -17.40 7.45
N ASP A 190 -0.32 -16.69 8.51
CA ASP A 190 -1.72 -16.30 8.68
C ASP A 190 -2.20 -15.38 7.54
N LEU A 191 -1.35 -14.46 7.05
CA LEU A 191 -1.71 -13.61 5.90
C LEU A 191 -1.99 -14.46 4.65
N VAL A 192 -1.14 -15.47 4.41
CA VAL A 192 -1.28 -16.40 3.30
C VAL A 192 -2.53 -17.26 3.46
N PHE A 193 -2.75 -17.79 4.66
CA PHE A 193 -3.92 -18.61 4.98
C PHE A 193 -5.24 -17.85 4.79
N PHE A 194 -5.24 -16.53 5.00
CA PHE A 194 -6.37 -15.65 4.76
C PHE A 194 -6.37 -14.98 3.36
N ASP A 195 -5.76 -15.64 2.37
CA ASP A 195 -5.81 -15.26 0.94
C ASP A 195 -5.21 -13.88 0.61
N ALA A 196 -4.15 -13.44 1.27
CA ALA A 196 -3.32 -12.38 0.74
C ALA A 196 -2.68 -12.82 -0.59
N ASP A 197 -2.60 -11.91 -1.57
CA ASP A 197 -1.94 -12.17 -2.86
C ASP A 197 -0.46 -11.75 -2.85
N VAL A 198 -0.11 -10.74 -2.06
CA VAL A 198 1.25 -10.19 -1.91
C VAL A 198 1.46 -9.80 -0.44
N VAL A 199 2.65 -10.07 0.08
CA VAL A 199 3.05 -9.65 1.42
C VAL A 199 3.95 -8.41 1.33
N ILE A 200 3.78 -7.47 2.27
CA ILE A 200 4.60 -6.27 2.36
C ILE A 200 5.39 -6.30 3.66
N ALA A 201 6.72 -6.39 3.55
CA ALA A 201 7.60 -6.18 4.67
C ALA A 201 7.76 -4.67 4.92
N THR A 202 7.57 -4.22 6.16
CA THR A 202 7.77 -2.82 6.54
C THR A 202 8.92 -2.71 7.54
N GLY A 203 9.66 -1.59 7.52
CA GLY A 203 10.62 -1.29 8.57
C GLY A 203 9.91 -1.00 9.90
N GLN A 204 10.67 -0.88 10.99
CA GLN A 204 10.09 -0.57 12.31
C GLN A 204 9.51 0.85 12.42
N ARG A 205 10.04 1.80 11.64
CA ARG A 205 9.58 3.21 11.59
C ARG A 205 9.71 3.77 10.18
N THR A 206 9.00 4.87 9.90
CA THR A 206 9.16 5.60 8.63
C THR A 206 10.61 6.07 8.49
N GLY A 207 11.23 5.78 7.33
CA GLY A 207 12.63 6.13 7.05
C GLY A 207 13.67 5.12 7.56
N HIS A 208 13.29 4.12 8.36
CA HIS A 208 14.17 3.02 8.72
C HIS A 208 13.97 1.88 7.71
N ALA A 209 15.01 1.52 7.00
CA ALA A 209 15.01 0.36 6.12
C ALA A 209 14.73 -0.90 6.93
N ALA A 210 13.95 -1.81 6.36
CA ALA A 210 13.86 -3.15 6.91
C ALA A 210 15.21 -3.85 6.75
N ASP A 211 15.63 -4.56 7.77
CA ASP A 211 16.83 -5.39 7.72
C ASP A 211 16.69 -6.47 6.63
N LEU A 212 17.74 -6.71 5.83
CA LEU A 212 17.68 -7.68 4.72
C LEU A 212 17.38 -9.09 5.19
N GLY A 213 17.88 -9.48 6.38
CA GLY A 213 17.57 -10.76 6.99
C GLY A 213 16.10 -10.89 7.35
N TYR A 214 15.50 -9.81 7.87
CA TYR A 214 14.08 -9.73 8.17
C TYR A 214 13.21 -9.82 6.91
N ILE A 215 13.59 -9.12 5.83
CA ILE A 215 12.89 -9.22 4.54
C ILE A 215 12.93 -10.64 4.00
N ARG A 216 14.11 -11.28 4.07
CA ARG A 216 14.31 -12.66 3.61
C ARG A 216 13.45 -13.63 4.41
N MET A 217 13.43 -13.51 5.73
CA MET A 217 12.62 -14.32 6.63
C MET A 217 11.12 -14.20 6.28
N ILE A 218 10.59 -12.98 6.08
CA ILE A 218 9.19 -12.77 5.67
C ILE A 218 8.91 -13.44 4.33
N LYS A 219 9.79 -13.25 3.34
CA LYS A 219 9.63 -13.82 2.00
C LYS A 219 9.60 -15.35 2.01
N GLU A 220 10.47 -15.97 2.78
CA GLU A 220 10.51 -17.42 2.93
C GLU A 220 9.24 -17.94 3.63
N ALA A 221 8.78 -17.27 4.68
CA ALA A 221 7.58 -17.65 5.42
C ALA A 221 6.31 -17.48 4.57
N ALA A 222 6.21 -16.41 3.77
CA ALA A 222 5.06 -16.12 2.94
C ALA A 222 4.92 -17.08 1.77
N SER A 223 6.01 -17.51 1.13
CA SER A 223 5.97 -18.23 -0.15
C SER A 223 5.18 -17.50 -1.26
N LEU A 224 4.91 -16.21 -1.08
CA LEU A 224 4.25 -15.27 -1.98
C LEU A 224 5.21 -14.16 -2.41
N PRO A 225 4.92 -13.41 -3.49
CA PRO A 225 5.67 -12.20 -3.79
C PRO A 225 5.71 -11.27 -2.59
N THR A 226 6.92 -10.77 -2.28
CA THR A 226 7.14 -9.93 -1.10
C THR A 226 7.72 -8.58 -1.52
N LEU A 227 6.98 -7.51 -1.24
CA LEU A 227 7.41 -6.14 -1.44
C LEU A 227 8.00 -5.55 -0.16
N VAL A 228 8.79 -4.49 -0.28
CA VAL A 228 9.19 -3.66 0.86
C VAL A 228 8.48 -2.33 0.80
N GLY A 229 7.74 -1.97 1.86
CA GLY A 229 6.82 -0.83 1.90
C GLY A 229 7.18 0.27 2.88
N SER A 230 8.44 0.46 3.22
CA SER A 230 8.90 1.59 4.07
C SER A 230 10.42 1.68 4.11
N GLY A 231 10.94 2.89 4.28
CA GLY A 231 12.36 3.14 4.45
C GLY A 231 13.21 2.86 3.21
N VAL A 232 12.60 2.74 2.04
CA VAL A 232 13.31 2.62 0.77
C VAL A 232 13.87 3.98 0.38
N THR A 233 15.17 4.03 0.11
CA THR A 233 15.89 5.23 -0.31
C THR A 233 16.75 4.91 -1.53
N HIS A 234 17.36 5.94 -2.11
CA HIS A 234 18.28 5.78 -3.24
C HIS A 234 19.47 4.88 -2.89
N GLU A 235 19.96 5.00 -1.64
CA GLU A 235 21.17 4.31 -1.17
C GLU A 235 20.92 2.80 -0.92
N ASN A 236 19.72 2.41 -0.50
CA ASN A 236 19.43 1.02 -0.09
C ASN A 236 18.56 0.22 -1.07
N ALA A 237 18.03 0.87 -2.10
CA ALA A 237 17.05 0.23 -2.99
C ALA A 237 17.60 -1.00 -3.73
N ASN A 238 18.86 -0.95 -4.17
CA ASN A 238 19.49 -2.07 -4.86
C ASN A 238 19.66 -3.28 -3.92
N ASP A 239 20.08 -3.06 -2.68
CA ASP A 239 20.23 -4.11 -1.69
C ASP A 239 18.87 -4.73 -1.34
N ILE A 240 17.84 -3.89 -1.13
CA ILE A 240 16.48 -4.36 -0.89
C ILE A 240 15.97 -5.19 -2.09
N LEU A 241 16.14 -4.71 -3.32
CA LEU A 241 15.70 -5.41 -4.52
C LEU A 241 16.52 -6.67 -4.82
N SER A 242 17.69 -6.86 -4.20
CA SER A 242 18.40 -8.13 -4.27
C SER A 242 17.66 -9.28 -3.57
N VAL A 243 16.81 -8.94 -2.60
CA VAL A 243 16.02 -9.89 -1.79
C VAL A 243 14.53 -9.81 -2.10
N ALA A 244 13.96 -8.60 -2.12
CA ALA A 244 12.53 -8.36 -2.34
C ALA A 244 12.13 -8.48 -3.83
N ASP A 245 10.84 -8.71 -4.05
CA ASP A 245 10.21 -8.80 -5.37
C ASP A 245 9.66 -7.45 -5.86
N GLY A 246 10.02 -6.34 -5.22
CA GLY A 246 9.67 -4.98 -5.59
C GLY A 246 9.60 -4.07 -4.38
N VAL A 247 9.32 -2.79 -4.61
CA VAL A 247 9.28 -1.78 -3.55
C VAL A 247 8.10 -0.83 -3.70
N ILE A 248 7.61 -0.34 -2.56
CA ILE A 248 6.65 0.76 -2.44
C ILE A 248 7.41 1.94 -1.82
N ILE A 249 7.43 3.07 -2.51
CA ILE A 249 8.25 4.22 -2.14
C ILE A 249 7.44 5.52 -2.18
N ALA A 250 7.65 6.38 -1.21
CA ALA A 250 6.97 7.66 -1.09
C ALA A 250 7.92 8.81 -0.73
N SER A 251 8.17 9.01 0.57
CA SER A 251 8.83 10.20 1.11
C SER A 251 10.19 10.51 0.48
N ALA A 252 11.01 9.49 0.21
CA ALA A 252 12.33 9.68 -0.41
C ALA A 252 12.27 10.30 -1.81
N LEU A 253 11.13 10.22 -2.50
CA LEU A 253 10.91 10.78 -3.84
C LEU A 253 10.17 12.12 -3.82
N LYS A 254 9.89 12.68 -2.65
CA LYS A 254 9.26 13.99 -2.48
C LYS A 254 10.29 15.08 -2.23
N TYR A 255 9.92 16.34 -2.47
CA TYR A 255 10.79 17.47 -2.14
C TYR A 255 11.22 17.38 -0.67
N ASP A 256 12.49 17.56 -0.43
CA ASP A 256 13.18 17.51 0.87
C ASP A 256 13.06 16.16 1.62
N GLY A 257 12.51 15.12 0.98
CA GLY A 257 12.24 13.84 1.63
C GLY A 257 11.08 13.88 2.62
N VAL A 258 10.26 14.91 2.59
CA VAL A 258 9.17 15.18 3.53
C VAL A 258 7.85 14.63 2.97
N TRP A 259 7.17 13.79 3.74
CA TRP A 259 6.03 13.01 3.25
C TRP A 259 4.82 13.84 2.78
N TRP A 260 4.61 15.07 3.30
CA TRP A 260 3.51 15.96 2.89
C TRP A 260 3.85 16.87 1.71
N ASN A 261 5.14 16.95 1.32
CA ASN A 261 5.54 17.72 0.14
C ASN A 261 5.08 17.03 -1.16
N ALA A 262 5.12 17.79 -2.25
CA ALA A 262 4.89 17.25 -3.59
C ALA A 262 5.98 16.25 -3.99
N VAL A 263 5.67 15.40 -4.94
CA VAL A 263 6.65 14.52 -5.58
C VAL A 263 7.64 15.37 -6.39
N ASP A 264 8.92 15.12 -6.19
CA ASP A 264 10.01 15.73 -6.96
C ASP A 264 10.32 14.87 -8.19
N PRO A 265 9.98 15.30 -9.41
CA PRO A 265 10.20 14.50 -10.62
C PRO A 265 11.67 14.14 -10.86
N ASP A 266 12.60 14.98 -10.43
CA ASP A 266 14.02 14.72 -10.61
C ASP A 266 14.54 13.68 -9.61
N ARG A 267 14.01 13.67 -8.39
CA ARG A 267 14.28 12.58 -7.44
C ARG A 267 13.77 11.24 -7.96
N VAL A 268 12.58 11.21 -8.55
CA VAL A 268 12.04 9.97 -9.16
C VAL A 268 12.96 9.48 -10.27
N LYS A 269 13.33 10.35 -11.22
CA LYS A 269 14.23 10.00 -12.33
C LYS A 269 15.57 9.48 -11.83
N ARG A 270 16.21 10.19 -10.87
CA ARG A 270 17.49 9.75 -10.29
C ARG A 270 17.37 8.40 -9.61
N PHE A 271 16.28 8.16 -8.85
CA PHE A 271 16.02 6.89 -8.20
C PHE A 271 15.94 5.75 -9.21
N ILE A 272 15.10 5.89 -10.24
CA ILE A 272 14.94 4.87 -11.29
C ILE A 272 16.23 4.62 -12.06
N ALA A 273 16.96 5.67 -12.43
CA ALA A 273 18.25 5.54 -13.10
C ALA A 273 19.28 4.81 -12.23
N GLY A 274 19.29 5.02 -10.92
CA GLY A 274 20.16 4.33 -9.97
C GLY A 274 19.90 2.83 -9.85
N LEU A 275 18.73 2.35 -10.30
CA LEU A 275 18.39 0.93 -10.35
C LEU A 275 18.83 0.22 -11.65
N GLY A 276 19.49 0.94 -12.58
CA GLY A 276 19.94 0.38 -13.86
C GLY A 276 18.79 0.03 -14.83
N ARG A 277 17.70 0.77 -14.73
CA ARG A 277 16.49 0.58 -15.56
C ARG A 277 16.36 1.61 -16.66
#